data_aac648ca936006c676be5381e45a211d
#
_entry.id   aac648ca936006c676be5381e45a211d
#
_cell.length_a   1.000
_cell.length_b   1.000
_cell.length_c   1.000
_cell.angle_alpha   90.00
_cell.angle_beta   90.00
_cell.angle_gamma   90.00
#
_symmetry.space_group_name_H-M   'P 1'
#
loop_
_entity.id
_entity.type
_entity.pdbx_description
1 polymer ?
#
loop_
_entity_poly.entity_id
_entity_poly.type
_entity_poly.pdbx_seq_one_letter_code
_entity_poly.pdbx_strand_id
1 'polypeptide(L)'
;MKHTNDPAFCAPRIVLILSLLLPCIILAQTQITITGDVYAKKSNSLLPFASVNLKNKFKGTVANNEGFFAFTLPIEHLKDTLEISFIGYEKKAIFIDTIQHHVKVELTASNFVLSEIVLSPLSPEDYIKLAVKHMPANFPKSPYLTQAYFSNEITVNKKKLSHEESFFNTYHHVKNDSIDHQLLLYKKNEFNPEELDFFYEETSIDIEGIYNSPDFILDRGKTNANEQDLFLDSVNFKKFEYRFNPKETPGYHTILFKSKKPIYHMELSGEILIERASYAIVAVNYEGRIKIPFKIKPILFLAGFGIESPMIKSYRTYRNINDVWYLDFIEIEAYIEVEKKKLFKPNKQFNAKFYQVFNVNNTLIKDVKPLSSEKLFNPTDNFESQIYNEDELKWSQVNTVRP
;
A
#
# COMPACT_ATOMS: atom_id res chain seq x y z
N MET A 1 41.21 -8.82 71.13
CA MET A 1 40.64 -9.56 70.00
C MET A 1 40.56 -8.62 68.77
N LYS A 2 41.47 -8.80 67.83
CA LYS A 2 41.51 -8.01 66.59
C LYS A 2 40.71 -8.78 65.56
N HIS A 3 39.61 -8.20 65.07
CA HIS A 3 38.92 -8.68 63.82
C HIS A 3 39.69 -8.16 62.66
N THR A 4 40.34 -9.04 61.91
CA THR A 4 40.89 -8.78 60.59
C THR A 4 39.77 -8.98 59.56
N ASN A 5 39.30 -7.91 58.98
CA ASN A 5 38.42 -7.94 57.75
C ASN A 5 39.31 -8.34 56.58
N ASP A 6 39.12 -9.53 56.05
CA ASP A 6 39.80 -10.03 54.89
C ASP A 6 39.06 -9.52 53.63
N PRO A 7 39.68 -8.69 52.78
CA PRO A 7 39.04 -8.17 51.55
C PRO A 7 39.00 -9.18 50.39
N ALA A 8 39.46 -10.41 50.60
CA ALA A 8 39.63 -11.39 49.52
C ALA A 8 38.34 -12.11 49.09
N PHE A 9 37.20 -11.92 49.80
CA PHE A 9 35.97 -12.68 49.55
C PHE A 9 34.95 -11.98 48.61
N CYS A 10 35.19 -10.71 48.25
CA CYS A 10 34.25 -9.97 47.35
C CYS A 10 34.60 -10.03 45.88
N ALA A 11 35.88 -10.25 45.55
CA ALA A 11 36.33 -10.23 44.14
C ALA A 11 35.70 -11.32 43.22
N PRO A 12 35.57 -12.60 43.67
CA PRO A 12 34.98 -13.62 42.77
C PRO A 12 33.47 -13.44 42.51
N ARG A 13 32.73 -12.83 43.45
CA ARG A 13 31.30 -12.56 43.28
C ARG A 13 31.03 -11.43 42.29
N ILE A 14 31.85 -10.40 42.27
CA ILE A 14 31.74 -9.27 41.33
C ILE A 14 32.09 -9.74 39.91
N VAL A 15 33.11 -10.56 39.75
CA VAL A 15 33.48 -11.15 38.45
C VAL A 15 32.39 -12.09 37.93
N LEU A 16 31.74 -12.88 38.81
CA LEU A 16 30.63 -13.76 38.41
C LEU A 16 29.38 -12.96 37.98
N ILE A 17 29.05 -11.86 38.65
CA ILE A 17 27.93 -10.99 38.28
C ILE A 17 28.25 -10.25 36.98
N LEU A 18 29.46 -9.78 36.76
CA LEU A 18 29.90 -9.14 35.54
C LEU A 18 29.90 -10.12 34.35
N SER A 19 30.28 -11.39 34.56
CA SER A 19 30.24 -12.43 33.52
C SER A 19 28.81 -12.87 33.16
N LEU A 20 27.83 -12.75 34.04
CA LEU A 20 26.41 -13.01 33.78
C LEU A 20 25.73 -11.86 33.04
N LEU A 21 26.26 -10.63 33.15
CA LEU A 21 25.74 -9.46 32.42
C LEU A 21 26.30 -9.32 31.01
N LEU A 22 27.45 -9.94 30.69
CA LEU A 22 28.05 -9.92 29.37
C LEU A 22 27.17 -10.53 28.25
N PRO A 23 26.45 -11.65 28.44
CA PRO A 23 25.62 -12.19 27.35
C PRO A 23 24.39 -11.35 27.03
N CYS A 24 23.92 -10.47 27.91
CA CYS A 24 22.81 -9.56 27.65
C CYS A 24 23.15 -8.43 26.65
N ILE A 25 24.44 -8.13 26.47
CA ILE A 25 24.87 -7.03 25.56
C ILE A 25 25.03 -7.51 24.11
N ILE A 26 25.18 -8.83 23.89
CA ILE A 26 25.44 -9.39 22.54
C ILE A 26 24.15 -9.57 21.71
N LEU A 27 22.96 -9.44 22.29
CA LEU A 27 21.69 -9.57 21.56
C LEU A 27 21.19 -8.27 20.93
N ALA A 28 22.03 -7.22 20.83
CA ALA A 28 21.54 -5.85 20.62
C ALA A 28 21.38 -5.38 19.18
N GLN A 29 21.79 -6.11 18.15
CA GLN A 29 21.48 -5.72 16.75
C GLN A 29 21.19 -6.94 15.89
N THR A 30 19.92 -7.35 15.87
CA THR A 30 19.45 -8.39 14.94
C THR A 30 18.97 -7.82 13.61
N GLN A 31 18.98 -6.48 13.45
CA GLN A 31 18.40 -5.78 12.32
C GLN A 31 19.27 -4.64 11.81
N ILE A 32 19.15 -4.36 10.52
CA ILE A 32 19.72 -3.21 9.83
C ILE A 32 18.57 -2.42 9.18
N THR A 33 18.64 -1.11 9.22
CA THR A 33 17.71 -0.23 8.50
C THR A 33 18.51 0.56 7.46
N ILE A 34 18.12 0.41 6.20
CA ILE A 34 18.68 1.12 5.07
C ILE A 34 17.69 2.21 4.68
N THR A 35 18.15 3.44 4.58
CA THR A 35 17.35 4.56 4.12
C THR A 35 17.87 5.11 2.81
N GLY A 36 17.03 5.75 2.04
CA GLY A 36 17.45 6.39 0.79
C GLY A 36 16.34 7.14 0.08
N ASP A 37 16.74 7.89 -0.94
CA ASP A 37 15.84 8.60 -1.85
C ASP A 37 16.05 8.11 -3.27
N VAL A 38 14.94 7.96 -4.00
CA VAL A 38 14.96 7.50 -5.40
C VAL A 38 14.64 8.65 -6.34
N TYR A 39 15.55 8.87 -7.32
CA TYR A 39 15.48 9.97 -8.28
C TYR A 39 15.56 9.48 -9.72
N ALA A 40 14.94 10.22 -10.62
CA ALA A 40 15.19 10.12 -12.05
C ALA A 40 16.50 10.82 -12.40
N LYS A 41 17.50 10.11 -12.92
CA LYS A 41 18.85 10.62 -13.20
C LYS A 41 18.85 11.87 -14.08
N LYS A 42 17.98 11.95 -15.10
CA LYS A 42 17.97 13.06 -16.08
C LYS A 42 17.28 14.30 -15.54
N SER A 43 16.15 14.16 -14.85
CA SER A 43 15.35 15.30 -14.37
C SER A 43 15.63 15.68 -12.93
N ASN A 44 16.36 14.83 -12.20
CA ASN A 44 16.54 14.91 -10.74
C ASN A 44 15.22 15.02 -9.96
N SER A 45 14.11 14.56 -10.57
CA SER A 45 12.81 14.48 -9.91
C SER A 45 12.73 13.25 -9.05
N LEU A 46 12.08 13.34 -7.90
CA LEU A 46 11.78 12.21 -7.04
C LEU A 46 10.91 11.18 -7.78
N LEU A 47 11.07 9.91 -7.44
CA LEU A 47 10.29 8.79 -7.97
C LEU A 47 9.46 8.17 -6.84
N PRO A 48 8.28 8.72 -6.54
CA PRO A 48 7.36 8.17 -5.56
C PRO A 48 6.99 6.73 -5.88
N PHE A 49 6.85 5.92 -4.83
CA PHE A 49 6.44 4.50 -4.93
C PHE A 49 7.40 3.63 -5.75
N ALA A 50 8.66 4.04 -5.88
CA ALA A 50 9.70 3.17 -6.42
C ALA A 50 9.81 1.92 -5.55
N SER A 51 9.83 0.75 -6.19
CA SER A 51 9.92 -0.54 -5.50
C SER A 51 11.35 -0.80 -5.04
N VAL A 52 11.53 -1.20 -3.77
CA VAL A 52 12.82 -1.48 -3.12
C VAL A 52 12.77 -2.90 -2.57
N ASN A 53 13.45 -3.84 -3.21
CA ASN A 53 13.34 -5.26 -2.91
C ASN A 53 14.70 -5.90 -2.64
N LEU A 54 14.72 -6.98 -1.89
CA LEU A 54 15.84 -7.89 -1.90
C LEU A 54 15.86 -8.69 -3.21
N LYS A 55 16.96 -8.62 -3.93
CA LYS A 55 17.12 -9.33 -5.20
C LYS A 55 16.87 -10.83 -5.02
N ASN A 56 16.01 -11.41 -5.87
CA ASN A 56 15.63 -12.83 -5.85
C ASN A 56 14.98 -13.29 -4.52
N LYS A 57 14.46 -12.38 -3.70
CA LYS A 57 13.72 -12.69 -2.49
C LYS A 57 12.35 -12.00 -2.51
N PHE A 58 11.44 -12.47 -1.65
CA PHE A 58 10.06 -11.99 -1.61
C PHE A 58 9.85 -10.86 -0.60
N LYS A 59 10.94 -10.27 -0.10
CA LYS A 59 10.92 -9.16 0.86
C LYS A 59 11.16 -7.83 0.14
N GLY A 60 10.33 -6.84 0.45
CA GLY A 60 10.43 -5.52 -0.16
C GLY A 60 9.69 -4.44 0.62
N THR A 61 9.80 -3.24 0.10
CA THR A 61 9.05 -2.04 0.46
C THR A 61 8.95 -1.14 -0.76
N VAL A 62 8.25 -0.02 -0.63
CA VAL A 62 8.24 1.03 -1.64
C VAL A 62 8.70 2.35 -1.05
N ALA A 63 9.19 3.26 -1.89
CA ALA A 63 9.41 4.64 -1.50
C ALA A 63 8.06 5.33 -1.23
N ASN A 64 8.04 6.31 -0.35
CA ASN A 64 6.83 7.11 -0.07
C ASN A 64 6.55 8.13 -1.20
N ASN A 65 5.57 9.01 -1.00
CA ASN A 65 5.19 10.06 -1.94
C ASN A 65 6.29 11.11 -2.20
N GLU A 66 7.31 11.17 -1.34
CA GLU A 66 8.50 12.02 -1.47
C GLU A 66 9.70 11.26 -2.05
N GLY A 67 9.51 10.01 -2.51
CA GLY A 67 10.59 9.17 -3.04
C GLY A 67 11.56 8.64 -1.99
N PHE A 68 11.29 8.83 -0.70
CA PHE A 68 12.08 8.33 0.42
C PHE A 68 11.66 6.91 0.78
N PHE A 69 12.63 6.04 1.11
CA PHE A 69 12.37 4.72 1.67
C PHE A 69 13.18 4.47 2.94
N ALA A 70 12.61 3.65 3.82
CA ALA A 70 13.29 3.03 4.95
C ALA A 70 13.00 1.52 4.88
N PHE A 71 14.05 0.72 4.73
CA PHE A 71 13.95 -0.72 4.59
C PHE A 71 14.68 -1.42 5.72
N THR A 72 13.93 -2.00 6.65
CA THR A 72 14.46 -2.73 7.80
C THR A 72 14.50 -4.22 7.51
N LEU A 73 15.63 -4.82 7.78
CA LEU A 73 15.94 -6.22 7.47
C LEU A 73 16.69 -6.88 8.62
N PRO A 74 16.54 -8.21 8.83
CA PRO A 74 17.45 -8.99 9.65
C PRO A 74 18.90 -8.85 9.18
N ILE A 75 19.86 -8.85 10.11
CA ILE A 75 21.28 -8.66 9.80
C ILE A 75 21.86 -9.73 8.87
N GLU A 76 21.25 -10.90 8.82
CA GLU A 76 21.60 -11.98 7.88
C GLU A 76 21.55 -11.55 6.41
N HIS A 77 20.79 -10.47 6.11
CA HIS A 77 20.67 -9.90 4.78
C HIS A 77 21.76 -8.88 4.42
N LEU A 78 22.75 -8.64 5.30
CA LEU A 78 23.80 -7.64 5.08
C LEU A 78 24.59 -7.90 3.78
N LYS A 79 24.77 -9.15 3.38
CA LYS A 79 25.46 -9.54 2.14
C LYS A 79 24.55 -9.67 0.92
N ASP A 80 23.27 -9.37 1.08
CA ASP A 80 22.33 -9.40 -0.04
C ASP A 80 22.44 -8.14 -0.90
N THR A 81 21.70 -8.12 -1.99
CA THR A 81 21.62 -7.00 -2.92
C THR A 81 20.22 -6.41 -2.87
N LEU A 82 20.13 -5.09 -2.74
CA LEU A 82 18.91 -4.35 -3.02
C LEU A 82 18.73 -4.20 -4.53
N GLU A 83 17.54 -4.47 -5.02
CA GLU A 83 17.09 -4.12 -6.36
C GLU A 83 16.05 -3.03 -6.25
N ILE A 84 16.39 -1.86 -6.80
CA ILE A 84 15.50 -0.71 -6.84
C ILE A 84 14.97 -0.56 -8.26
N SER A 85 13.66 -0.45 -8.41
CA SER A 85 13.01 -0.36 -9.71
C SER A 85 11.86 0.65 -9.70
N PHE A 86 11.65 1.25 -10.86
CA PHE A 86 10.49 2.09 -11.12
C PHE A 86 10.06 1.85 -12.56
N ILE A 87 8.75 1.85 -12.82
CA ILE A 87 8.21 1.55 -14.15
C ILE A 87 8.76 2.54 -15.19
N GLY A 88 9.30 2.03 -16.30
CA GLY A 88 9.93 2.85 -17.34
C GLY A 88 11.39 3.23 -17.08
N TYR A 89 12.01 2.69 -16.02
CA TYR A 89 13.42 2.89 -15.67
C TYR A 89 14.19 1.56 -15.61
N GLU A 90 15.49 1.65 -15.83
CA GLU A 90 16.39 0.51 -15.64
C GLU A 90 16.51 0.20 -14.14
N LYS A 91 16.45 -1.08 -13.82
CA LYS A 91 16.65 -1.55 -12.44
C LYS A 91 18.07 -1.26 -11.96
N LYS A 92 18.21 -0.82 -10.72
CA LYS A 92 19.49 -0.59 -10.08
C LYS A 92 19.71 -1.58 -8.94
N ALA A 93 20.84 -2.25 -8.95
CA ALA A 93 21.26 -3.19 -7.92
C ALA A 93 22.36 -2.55 -7.06
N ILE A 94 22.26 -2.66 -5.73
CA ILE A 94 23.21 -2.10 -4.76
C ILE A 94 23.47 -3.16 -3.69
N PHE A 95 24.74 -3.48 -3.41
CA PHE A 95 25.09 -4.36 -2.29
C PHE A 95 24.85 -3.67 -0.96
N ILE A 96 24.16 -4.34 -0.04
CA ILE A 96 23.71 -3.75 1.22
C ILE A 96 24.88 -3.34 2.10
N ASP A 97 25.95 -4.16 2.16
CA ASP A 97 27.15 -3.90 2.96
C ASP A 97 27.93 -2.65 2.52
N THR A 98 27.68 -2.15 1.31
CA THR A 98 28.28 -0.91 0.79
C THR A 98 27.52 0.36 1.19
N ILE A 99 26.34 0.22 1.79
CA ILE A 99 25.48 1.34 2.19
C ILE A 99 25.84 1.76 3.61
N GLN A 100 26.42 2.95 3.78
CA GLN A 100 26.87 3.40 5.10
C GLN A 100 25.72 3.83 6.02
N HIS A 101 24.79 4.70 5.57
CA HIS A 101 23.63 5.16 6.36
C HIS A 101 22.43 5.50 5.50
N HIS A 102 22.63 6.27 4.43
CA HIS A 102 21.61 6.75 3.54
C HIS A 102 22.13 6.72 2.11
N VAL A 103 21.30 6.23 1.17
CA VAL A 103 21.71 6.11 -0.23
C VAL A 103 20.85 6.96 -1.15
N LYS A 104 21.51 7.75 -2.00
CA LYS A 104 20.86 8.41 -3.14
C LYS A 104 20.85 7.47 -4.32
N VAL A 105 19.64 7.04 -4.73
CA VAL A 105 19.45 6.11 -5.83
C VAL A 105 18.99 6.86 -7.07
N GLU A 106 19.84 6.96 -8.07
CA GLU A 106 19.50 7.54 -9.36
C GLU A 106 19.16 6.42 -10.34
N LEU A 107 17.93 6.43 -10.87
CA LEU A 107 17.47 5.52 -11.91
C LEU A 107 17.57 6.17 -13.29
N THR A 108 18.09 5.43 -14.25
CA THR A 108 18.16 5.84 -15.65
C THR A 108 16.88 5.43 -16.34
N ALA A 109 16.24 6.36 -17.07
CA ALA A 109 15.09 5.98 -17.89
C ALA A 109 15.50 4.90 -18.89
N SER A 110 14.70 3.85 -19.03
CA SER A 110 14.96 2.76 -19.96
C SER A 110 15.00 3.31 -21.40
N ASN A 111 16.13 3.16 -22.06
CA ASN A 111 16.25 3.45 -23.49
C ASN A 111 15.69 2.25 -24.27
N PHE A 112 14.39 2.22 -24.49
CA PHE A 112 13.90 1.40 -25.58
C PHE A 112 14.32 2.09 -26.89
N VAL A 113 15.32 1.54 -27.56
CA VAL A 113 15.48 1.82 -28.99
C VAL A 113 14.13 1.48 -29.58
N LEU A 114 13.49 2.47 -30.18
CA LEU A 114 12.29 2.26 -30.99
C LEU A 114 12.63 1.20 -32.02
N SER A 115 12.46 -0.07 -31.66
CA SER A 115 12.37 -1.12 -32.63
C SER A 115 11.16 -0.71 -33.44
N GLU A 116 11.45 -0.25 -34.71
CA GLU A 116 10.53 0.02 -35.78
C GLU A 116 9.10 0.23 -35.28
N ILE A 117 8.50 1.39 -35.53
CA ILE A 117 7.09 1.62 -35.22
C ILE A 117 6.33 0.46 -35.88
N VAL A 118 6.22 -0.66 -35.18
CA VAL A 118 5.27 -1.68 -35.52
C VAL A 118 3.93 -0.99 -35.30
N LEU A 119 3.36 -0.51 -36.39
CA LEU A 119 1.95 -0.10 -36.45
C LEU A 119 1.20 -1.31 -35.88
N SER A 120 0.97 -1.33 -34.58
CA SER A 120 0.21 -2.42 -33.99
C SER A 120 -1.17 -2.38 -34.62
N PRO A 121 -1.63 -3.47 -35.24
CA PRO A 121 -2.95 -3.53 -35.82
C PRO A 121 -4.05 -3.49 -34.73
N LEU A 122 -3.66 -3.56 -33.47
CA LEU A 122 -4.59 -3.65 -32.33
C LEU A 122 -4.91 -2.27 -31.77
N SER A 123 -6.19 -2.06 -31.49
CA SER A 123 -6.67 -0.87 -30.79
C SER A 123 -6.29 -0.89 -29.29
N PRO A 124 -6.31 0.25 -28.58
CA PRO A 124 -6.13 0.29 -27.14
C PRO A 124 -7.10 -0.64 -26.39
N GLU A 125 -8.36 -0.72 -26.84
CA GLU A 125 -9.36 -1.63 -26.28
C GLU A 125 -8.96 -3.11 -26.45
N ASP A 126 -8.34 -3.46 -27.60
CA ASP A 126 -7.90 -4.85 -27.84
C ASP A 126 -6.75 -5.24 -26.92
N TYR A 127 -5.85 -4.31 -26.57
CA TYR A 127 -4.81 -4.57 -25.55
C TYR A 127 -5.41 -4.78 -24.16
N ILE A 128 -6.45 -4.03 -23.77
CA ILE A 128 -7.18 -4.28 -22.52
C ILE A 128 -7.81 -5.68 -22.54
N LYS A 129 -8.46 -6.06 -23.64
CA LYS A 129 -9.02 -7.42 -23.80
C LYS A 129 -7.96 -8.50 -23.70
N LEU A 130 -6.80 -8.30 -24.31
CA LEU A 130 -5.67 -9.23 -24.19
C LEU A 130 -5.16 -9.31 -22.76
N ALA A 131 -4.97 -8.18 -22.10
CA ALA A 131 -4.54 -8.17 -20.70
C ALA A 131 -5.51 -8.95 -19.82
N VAL A 132 -6.81 -8.68 -19.91
CA VAL A 132 -7.85 -9.41 -19.16
C VAL A 132 -7.83 -10.91 -19.50
N LYS A 133 -7.70 -11.28 -20.77
CA LYS A 133 -7.58 -12.69 -21.21
C LYS A 133 -6.36 -13.38 -20.60
N HIS A 134 -5.25 -12.68 -20.41
CA HIS A 134 -4.01 -13.23 -19.87
C HIS A 134 -3.91 -13.16 -18.33
N MET A 135 -4.86 -12.50 -17.63
CA MET A 135 -4.87 -12.44 -16.16
C MET A 135 -4.73 -13.82 -15.50
N PRO A 136 -5.47 -14.88 -15.91
CA PRO A 136 -5.32 -16.19 -15.28
C PRO A 136 -3.93 -16.84 -15.47
N ALA A 137 -3.16 -16.38 -16.46
CA ALA A 137 -1.79 -16.86 -16.70
C ALA A 137 -0.75 -16.06 -15.89
N ASN A 138 -0.99 -14.77 -15.73
CA ASN A 138 -0.06 -13.82 -15.17
C ASN A 138 -0.16 -13.68 -13.63
N PHE A 139 -1.31 -14.01 -13.04
CA PHE A 139 -1.56 -13.85 -11.61
C PHE A 139 -1.57 -15.19 -10.87
N PRO A 140 -1.48 -15.22 -9.53
CA PRO A 140 -1.35 -16.44 -8.75
C PRO A 140 -2.48 -17.45 -9.02
N LYS A 141 -2.11 -18.74 -9.18
CA LYS A 141 -3.06 -19.87 -9.36
C LYS A 141 -3.20 -20.74 -8.11
N SER A 142 -2.34 -20.52 -7.15
CA SER A 142 -2.35 -21.23 -5.87
C SER A 142 -2.43 -20.23 -4.72
N PRO A 143 -3.00 -20.63 -3.58
CA PRO A 143 -3.05 -19.75 -2.41
C PRO A 143 -1.64 -19.26 -2.02
N TYR A 144 -1.59 -18.05 -1.52
CA TYR A 144 -0.37 -17.42 -1.02
C TYR A 144 -0.66 -16.55 0.20
N LEU A 145 0.35 -16.21 0.96
CA LEU A 145 0.23 -15.34 2.12
C LEU A 145 1.12 -14.12 1.94
N THR A 146 0.59 -12.95 2.25
CA THR A 146 1.37 -11.73 2.34
C THR A 146 1.45 -11.25 3.78
N GLN A 147 2.60 -10.66 4.13
CA GLN A 147 2.75 -9.85 5.33
C GLN A 147 2.76 -8.40 4.89
N ALA A 148 1.78 -7.63 5.33
CA ALA A 148 1.55 -6.30 4.80
C ALA A 148 1.32 -5.26 5.89
N TYR A 149 1.89 -4.08 5.67
CA TYR A 149 1.62 -2.87 6.41
C TYR A 149 0.38 -2.19 5.82
N PHE A 150 -0.55 -1.84 6.68
CA PHE A 150 -1.72 -1.05 6.35
C PHE A 150 -1.74 0.21 7.20
N SER A 151 -2.03 1.35 6.61
CA SER A 151 -2.28 2.58 7.34
C SER A 151 -3.49 3.32 6.82
N ASN A 152 -4.16 3.99 7.73
CA ASN A 152 -5.31 4.83 7.48
C ASN A 152 -5.14 6.17 8.18
N GLU A 153 -5.23 7.28 7.44
CA GLU A 153 -5.10 8.63 7.94
C GLU A 153 -6.35 9.45 7.62
N ILE A 154 -6.90 10.12 8.62
CA ILE A 154 -8.04 11.01 8.48
C ILE A 154 -7.59 12.45 8.73
N THR A 155 -7.86 13.30 7.76
CA THR A 155 -7.59 14.74 7.82
C THR A 155 -8.90 15.50 7.55
N VAL A 156 -9.25 16.45 8.40
CA VAL A 156 -10.40 17.35 8.19
C VAL A 156 -9.91 18.79 8.24
N ASN A 157 -10.33 19.61 7.29
CA ASN A 157 -9.94 21.02 7.18
C ASN A 157 -8.41 21.22 7.28
N LYS A 158 -7.63 20.33 6.66
CA LYS A 158 -6.15 20.29 6.68
C LYS A 158 -5.52 19.93 8.04
N LYS A 159 -6.31 19.53 9.03
CA LYS A 159 -5.80 19.05 10.32
C LYS A 159 -5.87 17.54 10.33
N LYS A 160 -4.77 16.90 10.68
CA LYS A 160 -4.74 15.44 10.92
C LYS A 160 -5.52 15.15 12.20
N LEU A 161 -6.52 14.29 12.11
CA LEU A 161 -7.35 13.90 13.23
C LEU A 161 -6.96 12.55 13.80
N SER A 162 -6.76 11.56 12.94
CA SER A 162 -6.32 10.23 13.36
C SER A 162 -5.35 9.61 12.36
N HIS A 163 -4.52 8.70 12.86
CA HIS A 163 -3.64 7.85 12.07
C HIS A 163 -3.56 6.47 12.70
N GLU A 164 -4.03 5.48 11.98
CA GLU A 164 -3.98 4.08 12.37
C GLU A 164 -2.94 3.35 11.54
N GLU A 165 -2.18 2.49 12.18
CA GLU A 165 -1.20 1.63 11.53
C GLU A 165 -1.42 0.19 12.00
N SER A 166 -1.45 -0.75 11.06
CA SER A 166 -1.65 -2.17 11.31
C SER A 166 -0.65 -3.00 10.52
N PHE A 167 -0.34 -4.17 11.00
CA PHE A 167 0.45 -5.15 10.26
C PHE A 167 -0.27 -6.48 10.28
N PHE A 168 -0.49 -7.05 9.10
CA PHE A 168 -1.32 -8.24 8.90
C PHE A 168 -0.55 -9.38 8.25
N ASN A 169 -0.90 -10.61 8.64
CA ASN A 169 -0.85 -11.74 7.75
C ASN A 169 -2.14 -11.73 6.92
N THR A 170 -2.02 -11.81 5.61
CA THR A 170 -3.15 -11.83 4.68
C THR A 170 -3.05 -13.08 3.81
N TYR A 171 -4.00 -14.00 3.99
CA TYR A 171 -4.09 -15.23 3.21
C TYR A 171 -5.05 -15.05 2.04
N HIS A 172 -4.56 -15.29 0.84
CA HIS A 172 -5.31 -15.13 -0.41
C HIS A 172 -5.81 -16.49 -0.90
N HIS A 173 -7.13 -16.67 -0.94
CA HIS A 173 -7.78 -17.84 -1.51
C HIS A 173 -8.00 -17.64 -3.01
N VAL A 174 -7.19 -18.28 -3.85
CA VAL A 174 -7.28 -18.06 -5.31
C VAL A 174 -8.56 -18.62 -5.94
N LYS A 175 -9.15 -19.68 -5.35
CA LYS A 175 -10.31 -20.37 -5.96
C LYS A 175 -11.61 -19.56 -5.87
N ASN A 176 -11.84 -18.88 -4.77
CA ASN A 176 -13.07 -18.12 -4.48
C ASN A 176 -12.82 -16.62 -4.31
N ASP A 177 -11.58 -16.18 -4.56
CA ASP A 177 -11.13 -14.78 -4.44
C ASP A 177 -11.37 -14.14 -3.07
N SER A 178 -11.54 -14.98 -2.02
CA SER A 178 -11.65 -14.50 -0.66
C SER A 178 -10.27 -14.23 -0.06
N ILE A 179 -10.24 -13.35 0.91
CA ILE A 179 -9.05 -12.95 1.63
C ILE A 179 -9.35 -13.08 3.12
N ASP A 180 -8.44 -13.73 3.86
CA ASP A 180 -8.50 -13.81 5.30
C ASP A 180 -7.36 -12.98 5.90
N HIS A 181 -7.65 -12.23 6.95
CA HIS A 181 -6.67 -11.42 7.67
C HIS A 181 -6.44 -11.92 9.08
N GLN A 182 -5.21 -11.78 9.55
CA GLN A 182 -4.82 -11.96 10.95
C GLN A 182 -4.02 -10.72 11.36
N LEU A 183 -4.49 -10.02 12.38
CA LEU A 183 -3.83 -8.82 12.90
C LEU A 183 -2.62 -9.20 13.77
N LEU A 184 -1.44 -8.73 13.41
CA LEU A 184 -0.20 -8.99 14.14
C LEU A 184 0.20 -7.80 15.03
N LEU A 185 0.08 -6.58 14.53
CA LEU A 185 0.38 -5.34 15.25
C LEU A 185 -0.67 -4.28 14.91
N TYR A 186 -0.99 -3.46 15.89
CA TYR A 186 -1.88 -2.32 15.76
C TYR A 186 -1.42 -1.15 16.62
N LYS A 187 -1.62 0.04 16.12
CA LYS A 187 -1.53 1.28 16.90
C LYS A 187 -2.39 2.36 16.27
N LYS A 188 -3.00 3.19 17.09
CA LYS A 188 -3.79 4.35 16.71
C LYS A 188 -3.27 5.59 17.43
N ASN A 189 -3.11 6.68 16.69
CA ASN A 189 -2.79 7.99 17.22
C ASN A 189 -3.96 8.93 16.88
N GLU A 190 -4.62 9.45 17.88
CA GLU A 190 -5.62 10.51 17.76
C GLU A 190 -4.96 11.84 18.09
N PHE A 191 -4.96 12.76 17.14
CA PHE A 191 -4.27 14.05 17.29
C PHE A 191 -5.22 15.15 17.79
N ASN A 192 -6.48 15.08 17.41
CA ASN A 192 -7.51 16.06 17.73
C ASN A 192 -8.86 15.35 17.94
N PRO A 193 -9.03 14.56 19.02
CA PRO A 193 -10.24 13.77 19.23
C PRO A 193 -11.50 14.62 19.31
N GLU A 194 -11.46 15.79 19.97
CA GLU A 194 -12.61 16.69 20.06
C GLU A 194 -13.07 17.22 18.68
N GLU A 195 -12.14 17.45 17.75
CA GLU A 195 -12.49 17.86 16.38
C GLU A 195 -13.02 16.68 15.55
N LEU A 196 -12.58 15.47 15.82
CA LEU A 196 -13.07 14.25 15.19
C LEU A 196 -14.52 13.99 15.65
N ASP A 197 -14.79 14.01 16.95
CA ASP A 197 -16.11 13.89 17.53
C ASP A 197 -17.06 14.98 16.99
N PHE A 198 -16.57 16.21 16.95
CA PHE A 198 -17.32 17.33 16.40
C PHE A 198 -17.67 17.14 14.91
N PHE A 199 -16.75 16.58 14.12
CA PHE A 199 -17.02 16.24 12.73
C PHE A 199 -18.12 15.18 12.62
N TYR A 200 -18.08 14.12 13.44
CA TYR A 200 -19.09 13.07 13.46
C TYR A 200 -20.46 13.58 13.90
N GLU A 201 -20.51 14.37 14.97
CA GLU A 201 -21.76 14.97 15.46
C GLU A 201 -22.41 15.88 14.42
N GLU A 202 -21.64 16.71 13.75
CA GLU A 202 -22.18 17.68 12.77
C GLU A 202 -22.53 17.03 11.43
N THR A 203 -21.82 16.00 11.00
CA THR A 203 -22.00 15.40 9.66
C THR A 203 -22.79 14.10 9.70
N SER A 204 -22.83 13.41 10.83
CA SER A 204 -23.35 12.03 10.97
C SER A 204 -22.68 11.03 10.00
N ILE A 205 -21.44 11.32 9.57
CA ILE A 205 -20.66 10.45 8.69
C ILE A 205 -19.68 9.70 9.58
N ASP A 206 -19.95 8.42 9.82
CA ASP A 206 -19.00 7.51 10.45
C ASP A 206 -17.96 7.07 9.42
N ILE A 207 -16.84 7.78 9.42
CA ILE A 207 -15.75 7.57 8.49
C ILE A 207 -14.91 6.35 8.91
N GLU A 208 -14.69 6.19 10.21
CA GLU A 208 -13.91 5.07 10.74
C GLU A 208 -14.58 3.74 10.39
N GLY A 209 -15.89 3.62 10.56
CA GLY A 209 -16.63 2.40 10.24
C GLY A 209 -16.58 1.97 8.77
N ILE A 210 -16.36 2.92 7.84
CA ILE A 210 -16.31 2.63 6.40
C ILE A 210 -14.90 2.19 5.95
N TYR A 211 -13.83 2.70 6.57
CA TYR A 211 -12.47 2.62 6.04
C TYR A 211 -11.47 1.87 6.94
N ASN A 212 -11.92 1.28 8.06
CA ASN A 212 -11.02 0.64 9.03
C ASN A 212 -10.49 -0.73 8.61
N SER A 213 -11.02 -1.34 7.56
CA SER A 213 -10.61 -2.67 7.13
C SER A 213 -9.67 -2.62 5.94
N PRO A 214 -8.59 -3.45 5.92
CA PRO A 214 -7.81 -3.66 4.72
C PRO A 214 -8.63 -4.24 3.57
N ASP A 215 -9.80 -4.84 3.83
CA ASP A 215 -10.70 -5.34 2.78
C ASP A 215 -11.10 -4.24 1.80
N PHE A 216 -11.41 -3.04 2.26
CA PHE A 216 -11.81 -1.93 1.39
C PHE A 216 -10.73 -1.59 0.36
N ILE A 217 -9.46 -1.55 0.78
CA ILE A 217 -8.34 -1.24 -0.11
C ILE A 217 -7.99 -2.45 -0.99
N LEU A 218 -8.10 -3.67 -0.45
CA LEU A 218 -7.79 -4.91 -1.17
C LEU A 218 -8.84 -5.29 -2.19
N ASP A 219 -10.11 -4.98 -1.97
CA ASP A 219 -11.16 -5.15 -2.99
C ASP A 219 -10.82 -4.42 -4.30
N ARG A 220 -10.03 -3.35 -4.22
CA ARG A 220 -9.51 -2.63 -5.39
C ARG A 220 -8.31 -3.30 -6.05
N GLY A 221 -7.65 -4.22 -5.36
CA GLY A 221 -6.49 -4.98 -5.85
C GLY A 221 -6.82 -6.35 -6.42
N LYS A 222 -8.08 -6.78 -6.38
CA LYS A 222 -8.50 -8.08 -6.87
C LYS A 222 -8.21 -8.25 -8.37
N THR A 223 -7.67 -9.40 -8.72
CA THR A 223 -7.22 -9.72 -10.09
C THR A 223 -8.16 -10.70 -10.77
N ASN A 224 -9.26 -11.08 -10.11
CA ASN A 224 -10.22 -12.06 -10.60
C ASN A 224 -11.24 -11.47 -11.57
N ALA A 225 -11.62 -12.27 -12.56
CA ALA A 225 -12.56 -11.86 -13.61
C ALA A 225 -13.98 -11.51 -13.10
N ASN A 226 -14.33 -11.94 -11.88
CA ASN A 226 -15.69 -11.76 -11.34
C ASN A 226 -15.88 -10.48 -10.51
N GLU A 227 -14.78 -9.84 -10.06
CA GLU A 227 -14.82 -8.63 -9.22
C GLU A 227 -13.81 -7.58 -9.71
N GLN A 228 -13.65 -7.47 -11.01
CA GLN A 228 -12.73 -6.54 -11.64
C GLN A 228 -13.22 -5.10 -11.53
N ASP A 229 -12.27 -4.19 -11.58
CA ASP A 229 -12.57 -2.79 -11.86
C ASP A 229 -13.48 -2.66 -13.08
N LEU A 230 -14.45 -1.77 -13.02
CA LEU A 230 -15.44 -1.57 -14.06
C LEU A 230 -14.84 -1.37 -15.46
N PHE A 231 -13.63 -0.78 -15.54
CA PHE A 231 -12.92 -0.52 -16.80
C PHE A 231 -12.13 -1.75 -17.34
N LEU A 232 -12.02 -2.82 -16.55
CA LEU A 232 -11.46 -4.11 -16.96
C LEU A 232 -12.54 -5.17 -17.22
N ASP A 233 -13.77 -4.92 -16.79
CA ASP A 233 -14.88 -5.82 -16.99
C ASP A 233 -15.37 -5.74 -18.45
N SER A 234 -15.37 -6.87 -19.15
CA SER A 234 -15.76 -6.99 -20.56
C SER A 234 -17.17 -6.50 -20.85
N VAL A 235 -18.11 -6.63 -19.90
CA VAL A 235 -19.50 -6.14 -20.00
C VAL A 235 -19.53 -4.61 -20.09
N ASN A 236 -18.52 -3.95 -19.58
CA ASN A 236 -18.45 -2.50 -19.52
C ASN A 236 -17.57 -1.87 -20.61
N PHE A 237 -16.80 -2.61 -21.39
CA PHE A 237 -15.85 -2.04 -22.37
C PHE A 237 -16.47 -0.97 -23.27
N LYS A 238 -17.67 -1.19 -23.78
CA LYS A 238 -18.38 -0.21 -24.63
C LYS A 238 -18.75 1.10 -23.90
N LYS A 239 -18.74 1.10 -22.57
CA LYS A 239 -19.04 2.27 -21.74
C LYS A 239 -17.82 3.15 -21.53
N PHE A 240 -16.62 2.67 -21.87
CA PHE A 240 -15.37 3.40 -21.78
C PHE A 240 -14.82 3.81 -23.15
N GLU A 241 -14.02 4.85 -23.16
CA GLU A 241 -13.11 5.26 -24.23
C GLU A 241 -11.69 4.92 -23.80
N TYR A 242 -10.96 4.23 -24.67
CA TYR A 242 -9.55 3.85 -24.43
C TYR A 242 -8.67 4.54 -25.47
N ARG A 243 -7.50 5.06 -25.02
CA ARG A 243 -6.51 5.73 -25.87
C ARG A 243 -5.12 5.34 -25.45
N PHE A 244 -4.17 5.27 -26.36
CA PHE A 244 -2.77 5.22 -25.98
C PHE A 244 -2.36 6.53 -25.29
N ASN A 245 -1.54 6.43 -24.24
CA ASN A 245 -0.90 7.60 -23.66
C ASN A 245 0.17 8.10 -24.66
N PRO A 246 0.16 9.39 -25.06
CA PRO A 246 1.19 9.96 -25.94
C PRO A 246 2.60 9.84 -25.37
N LYS A 247 2.72 9.76 -24.02
CA LYS A 247 3.98 9.53 -23.34
C LYS A 247 4.19 8.03 -23.22
N GLU A 248 5.03 7.49 -24.10
CA GLU A 248 5.37 6.08 -24.06
C GLU A 248 6.19 5.73 -22.81
N THR A 249 5.87 4.58 -22.24
CA THR A 249 6.66 3.96 -21.17
C THR A 249 7.38 2.74 -21.76
N PRO A 250 8.73 2.74 -21.82
CA PRO A 250 9.49 1.66 -22.43
C PRO A 250 9.13 0.29 -21.83
N GLY A 251 8.86 -0.70 -22.70
CA GLY A 251 8.47 -2.06 -22.30
C GLY A 251 6.99 -2.25 -21.97
N TYR A 252 6.20 -1.17 -21.99
CA TYR A 252 4.79 -1.22 -21.61
C TYR A 252 3.88 -0.60 -22.67
N HIS A 253 2.64 -1.05 -22.71
CA HIS A 253 1.53 -0.32 -23.33
C HIS A 253 0.86 0.49 -22.23
N THR A 254 0.87 1.81 -22.37
CA THR A 254 0.22 2.71 -21.44
C THR A 254 -1.10 3.16 -22.04
N ILE A 255 -2.22 2.73 -21.45
CA ILE A 255 -3.55 2.98 -21.97
C ILE A 255 -4.33 3.85 -21.00
N LEU A 256 -4.75 5.02 -21.50
CA LEU A 256 -5.67 5.91 -20.82
C LEU A 256 -7.09 5.41 -21.04
N PHE A 257 -7.92 5.48 -20.01
CA PHE A 257 -9.34 5.18 -20.09
C PHE A 257 -10.19 6.28 -19.47
N LYS A 258 -11.43 6.43 -19.98
CA LYS A 258 -12.42 7.35 -19.41
C LYS A 258 -13.81 6.80 -19.65
N SER A 259 -14.68 6.86 -18.64
CA SER A 259 -16.09 6.51 -18.81
C SER A 259 -16.80 7.54 -19.70
N LYS A 260 -17.57 7.08 -20.69
CA LYS A 260 -18.36 7.94 -21.60
C LYS A 260 -19.51 8.64 -20.87
N LYS A 261 -20.05 7.98 -19.84
CA LYS A 261 -21.11 8.46 -18.94
C LYS A 261 -20.86 7.88 -17.56
N PRO A 262 -21.44 8.43 -16.49
CA PRO A 262 -21.35 7.82 -15.16
C PRO A 262 -21.86 6.37 -15.19
N ILE A 263 -21.08 5.45 -14.62
CA ILE A 263 -21.44 4.04 -14.40
C ILE A 263 -21.67 3.86 -12.91
N TYR A 264 -22.85 3.38 -12.50
CA TYR A 264 -23.27 3.33 -11.08
C TYR A 264 -23.03 4.67 -10.36
N HIS A 265 -23.37 5.79 -11.02
CA HIS A 265 -23.16 7.17 -10.55
C HIS A 265 -21.68 7.58 -10.41
N MET A 266 -20.73 6.81 -10.91
CA MET A 266 -19.31 7.14 -10.86
C MET A 266 -18.76 7.48 -12.26
N GLU A 267 -18.11 8.62 -12.39
CA GLU A 267 -17.25 8.96 -13.54
C GLU A 267 -15.85 8.47 -13.25
N LEU A 268 -15.31 7.61 -14.11
CA LEU A 268 -14.00 7.00 -13.96
C LEU A 268 -13.07 7.45 -15.06
N SER A 269 -11.83 7.78 -14.73
CA SER A 269 -10.75 8.02 -15.68
C SER A 269 -9.41 7.63 -15.08
N GLY A 270 -8.48 7.19 -15.91
CA GLY A 270 -7.19 6.77 -15.42
C GLY A 270 -6.28 6.18 -16.47
N GLU A 271 -5.32 5.42 -16.00
CA GLU A 271 -4.25 4.82 -16.79
C GLU A 271 -4.00 3.38 -16.35
N ILE A 272 -3.79 2.52 -17.33
CA ILE A 272 -3.42 1.11 -17.13
C ILE A 272 -2.11 0.87 -17.86
N LEU A 273 -1.15 0.28 -17.15
CA LEU A 273 0.11 -0.15 -17.72
C LEU A 273 0.11 -1.66 -17.90
N ILE A 274 0.36 -2.07 -19.15
CA ILE A 274 0.38 -3.47 -19.57
C ILE A 274 1.77 -3.81 -20.08
N GLU A 275 2.43 -4.81 -19.47
CA GLU A 275 3.72 -5.29 -19.96
C GLU A 275 3.59 -5.89 -21.36
N ARG A 276 4.47 -5.50 -22.28
CA ARG A 276 4.39 -5.93 -23.68
C ARG A 276 4.63 -7.42 -23.88
N ALA A 277 5.51 -8.02 -23.06
CA ALA A 277 5.91 -9.41 -23.21
C ALA A 277 4.82 -10.40 -22.76
N SER A 278 4.18 -10.13 -21.65
CA SER A 278 3.22 -11.05 -21.00
C SER A 278 1.77 -10.63 -21.10
N TYR A 279 1.51 -9.39 -21.51
CA TYR A 279 0.23 -8.70 -21.37
C TYR A 279 -0.27 -8.59 -19.92
N ALA A 280 0.63 -8.69 -18.95
CA ALA A 280 0.29 -8.51 -17.54
C ALA A 280 -0.05 -7.05 -17.24
N ILE A 281 -1.10 -6.81 -16.47
CA ILE A 281 -1.37 -5.50 -15.87
C ILE A 281 -0.37 -5.32 -14.72
N VAL A 282 0.49 -4.31 -14.81
CA VAL A 282 1.58 -4.08 -13.85
C VAL A 282 1.34 -2.88 -12.94
N ALA A 283 0.52 -1.94 -13.39
CA ALA A 283 0.06 -0.82 -12.58
C ALA A 283 -1.28 -0.30 -13.09
N VAL A 284 -2.05 0.25 -12.18
CA VAL A 284 -3.31 0.95 -12.46
C VAL A 284 -3.34 2.21 -11.62
N ASN A 285 -3.64 3.33 -12.26
CA ASN A 285 -3.87 4.61 -11.60
C ASN A 285 -5.20 5.17 -12.09
N TYR A 286 -6.13 5.49 -11.19
CA TYR A 286 -7.41 6.04 -11.61
C TYR A 286 -8.00 7.03 -10.60
N GLU A 287 -8.88 7.88 -11.11
CA GLU A 287 -9.73 8.78 -10.38
C GLU A 287 -11.20 8.41 -10.64
N GLY A 288 -11.99 8.36 -9.57
CA GLY A 288 -13.43 8.18 -9.60
C GLY A 288 -14.15 9.37 -8.95
N ARG A 289 -15.14 9.96 -9.66
CA ARG A 289 -16.00 11.02 -9.12
C ARG A 289 -17.42 10.53 -9.01
N ILE A 290 -17.97 10.57 -7.79
CA ILE A 290 -19.34 10.15 -7.53
C ILE A 290 -20.29 11.30 -7.86
N LYS A 291 -21.17 11.08 -8.83
CA LYS A 291 -22.26 12.02 -9.17
C LYS A 291 -23.47 11.76 -8.27
N ILE A 292 -23.73 12.67 -7.35
CA ILE A 292 -24.89 12.57 -6.47
C ILE A 292 -26.15 12.63 -7.31
N PRO A 293 -27.03 11.60 -7.29
CA PRO A 293 -28.24 11.57 -8.08
C PRO A 293 -29.14 12.77 -7.79
N PHE A 294 -29.71 13.34 -8.84
CA PHE A 294 -30.58 14.52 -8.71
C PHE A 294 -31.74 14.30 -7.71
N LYS A 295 -32.27 13.08 -7.63
CA LYS A 295 -33.35 12.70 -6.72
C LYS A 295 -32.94 12.73 -5.25
N ILE A 296 -31.64 12.56 -4.94
CA ILE A 296 -31.11 12.56 -3.58
C ILE A 296 -30.78 13.97 -3.09
N LYS A 297 -30.45 14.91 -4.00
CA LYS A 297 -30.10 16.29 -3.63
C LYS A 297 -31.16 17.02 -2.78
N PRO A 298 -32.47 16.92 -3.10
CA PRO A 298 -33.51 17.53 -2.25
C PRO A 298 -33.55 16.91 -0.86
N ILE A 299 -33.33 15.59 -0.74
CA ILE A 299 -33.32 14.87 0.55
C ILE A 299 -32.17 15.37 1.42
N LEU A 300 -30.97 15.45 0.84
CA LEU A 300 -29.81 16.00 1.53
C LEU A 300 -30.03 17.45 1.94
N PHE A 301 -30.62 18.26 1.07
CA PHE A 301 -30.96 19.65 1.37
C PHE A 301 -31.92 19.77 2.54
N LEU A 302 -32.99 18.96 2.59
CA LEU A 302 -33.96 18.93 3.70
C LEU A 302 -33.31 18.43 5.00
N ALA A 303 -32.34 17.51 4.92
CA ALA A 303 -31.56 17.08 6.06
C ALA A 303 -30.50 18.11 6.51
N GLY A 304 -30.42 19.24 5.80
CA GLY A 304 -29.48 20.32 6.12
C GLY A 304 -28.06 20.07 5.62
N PHE A 305 -27.90 19.23 4.56
CA PHE A 305 -26.59 18.95 3.98
C PHE A 305 -26.45 19.43 2.54
N GLY A 306 -25.28 19.95 2.22
CA GLY A 306 -24.74 20.03 0.87
C GLY A 306 -23.54 19.08 0.80
N ILE A 307 -23.51 18.20 -0.18
CA ILE A 307 -22.36 17.33 -0.43
C ILE A 307 -21.91 17.62 -1.87
N GLU A 308 -20.65 18.03 -2.03
CA GLU A 308 -20.02 18.09 -3.35
C GLU A 308 -19.58 16.68 -3.77
N SER A 309 -19.43 16.49 -5.08
CA SER A 309 -19.13 15.16 -5.65
C SER A 309 -17.91 14.53 -5.00
N PRO A 310 -18.07 13.47 -4.18
CA PRO A 310 -16.93 12.79 -3.58
C PRO A 310 -16.01 12.24 -4.66
N MET A 311 -14.71 12.29 -4.39
CA MET A 311 -13.66 11.83 -5.31
C MET A 311 -12.81 10.78 -4.63
N ILE A 312 -12.45 9.74 -5.37
CA ILE A 312 -11.48 8.74 -4.96
C ILE A 312 -10.37 8.67 -6.00
N LYS A 313 -9.13 8.59 -5.57
CA LYS A 313 -7.97 8.23 -6.39
C LYS A 313 -7.41 6.94 -5.89
N SER A 314 -6.98 6.08 -6.79
CA SER A 314 -6.33 4.82 -6.44
C SER A 314 -5.13 4.59 -7.34
N TYR A 315 -4.02 4.24 -6.73
CA TYR A 315 -2.81 3.78 -7.41
C TYR A 315 -2.43 2.42 -6.87
N ARG A 316 -2.18 1.45 -7.75
CA ARG A 316 -1.70 0.13 -7.35
C ARG A 316 -0.67 -0.40 -8.30
N THR A 317 0.26 -1.17 -7.77
CA THR A 317 1.31 -1.84 -8.52
C THR A 317 1.40 -3.31 -8.19
N TYR A 318 1.92 -4.06 -9.14
CA TYR A 318 2.19 -5.48 -9.00
C TYR A 318 3.68 -5.76 -9.21
N ARG A 319 4.20 -6.74 -8.49
CA ARG A 319 5.59 -7.18 -8.56
C ARG A 319 5.67 -8.56 -9.20
N ASN A 320 6.58 -8.71 -10.16
CA ASN A 320 6.86 -10.00 -10.77
C ASN A 320 7.74 -10.84 -9.83
N ILE A 321 7.30 -12.06 -9.56
CA ILE A 321 8.00 -13.06 -8.78
C ILE A 321 7.91 -14.39 -9.55
N ASN A 322 9.02 -14.83 -10.14
CA ASN A 322 9.06 -16.06 -10.93
C ASN A 322 7.99 -16.12 -12.03
N ASP A 323 7.89 -15.05 -12.83
CA ASP A 323 6.93 -14.87 -13.93
C ASP A 323 5.45 -14.83 -13.50
N VAL A 324 5.17 -14.64 -12.22
CA VAL A 324 3.84 -14.42 -11.66
C VAL A 324 3.79 -13.04 -11.01
N TRP A 325 2.72 -12.29 -11.27
CA TRP A 325 2.52 -10.94 -10.74
C TRP A 325 1.68 -10.98 -9.47
N TYR A 326 2.25 -10.48 -8.38
CA TYR A 326 1.59 -10.36 -7.07
C TYR A 326 1.37 -8.89 -6.74
N LEU A 327 0.28 -8.60 -6.04
CA LEU A 327 0.05 -7.25 -5.51
C LEU A 327 1.27 -6.83 -4.66
N ASP A 328 1.77 -5.63 -4.90
CA ASP A 328 2.93 -5.06 -4.20
C ASP A 328 2.53 -3.88 -3.32
N PHE A 329 1.76 -2.98 -3.89
CA PHE A 329 1.39 -1.73 -3.23
C PHE A 329 0.03 -1.22 -3.70
N ILE A 330 -0.75 -0.66 -2.77
CA ILE A 330 -1.95 0.13 -3.08
C ILE A 330 -1.95 1.40 -2.25
N GLU A 331 -2.31 2.50 -2.89
CA GLU A 331 -2.62 3.78 -2.27
C GLU A 331 -4.04 4.19 -2.66
N ILE A 332 -4.78 4.72 -1.70
CA ILE A 332 -6.11 5.32 -1.94
C ILE A 332 -6.16 6.68 -1.26
N GLU A 333 -6.60 7.69 -2.02
CA GLU A 333 -7.02 8.98 -1.49
C GLU A 333 -8.51 9.18 -1.77
N ALA A 334 -9.30 9.44 -0.75
CA ALA A 334 -10.69 9.83 -0.91
C ALA A 334 -10.92 11.24 -0.34
N TYR A 335 -11.71 12.02 -1.05
CA TYR A 335 -12.06 13.39 -0.68
C TYR A 335 -13.57 13.54 -0.65
N ILE A 336 -14.06 14.22 0.38
CA ILE A 336 -15.45 14.60 0.47
C ILE A 336 -15.55 16.03 1.02
N GLU A 337 -16.37 16.85 0.38
CA GLU A 337 -16.73 18.18 0.88
C GLU A 337 -18.19 18.16 1.33
N VAL A 338 -18.39 18.47 2.61
CA VAL A 338 -19.70 18.48 3.24
C VAL A 338 -19.98 19.88 3.76
N GLU A 339 -21.11 20.46 3.35
CA GLU A 339 -21.65 21.70 3.91
C GLU A 339 -22.82 21.35 4.84
N LYS A 340 -22.72 21.69 6.13
CA LYS A 340 -23.84 21.64 7.06
C LYS A 340 -24.55 22.99 7.08
N LYS A 341 -25.78 23.00 6.59
CA LYS A 341 -26.65 24.20 6.58
C LYS A 341 -27.32 24.37 7.92
N LYS A 342 -27.24 25.57 8.48
CA LYS A 342 -27.88 25.92 9.75
C LYS A 342 -28.86 27.04 9.54
N LEU A 343 -30.08 26.88 10.09
CA LEU A 343 -31.08 27.97 10.15
C LEU A 343 -30.55 29.10 11.05
N PHE A 344 -30.49 30.30 10.51
CA PHE A 344 -30.08 31.53 11.22
C PHE A 344 -28.64 31.55 11.75
N LYS A 345 -27.77 30.66 11.28
CA LYS A 345 -26.33 30.61 11.59
C LYS A 345 -25.52 30.42 10.30
N PRO A 346 -24.25 30.84 10.28
CA PRO A 346 -23.38 30.51 9.14
C PRO A 346 -23.29 29.00 8.91
N ASN A 347 -23.31 28.60 7.64
CA ASN A 347 -23.08 27.21 7.28
C ASN A 347 -21.68 26.79 7.72
N LYS A 348 -21.53 25.51 8.09
CA LYS A 348 -20.22 24.91 8.37
C LYS A 348 -19.77 24.08 7.18
N GLN A 349 -18.50 24.23 6.81
CA GLN A 349 -17.89 23.44 5.74
C GLN A 349 -16.82 22.51 6.32
N PHE A 350 -16.83 21.27 5.85
CA PHE A 350 -15.88 20.24 6.19
C PHE A 350 -15.27 19.66 4.92
N ASN A 351 -13.95 19.74 4.82
CA ASN A 351 -13.18 19.11 3.75
C ASN A 351 -12.47 17.92 4.37
N ALA A 352 -13.00 16.71 4.19
CA ALA A 352 -12.41 15.50 4.72
C ALA A 352 -11.58 14.78 3.64
N LYS A 353 -10.38 14.36 4.01
CA LYS A 353 -9.47 13.54 3.22
C LYS A 353 -9.18 12.27 3.99
N PHE A 354 -9.24 11.16 3.28
CA PHE A 354 -8.85 9.82 3.72
C PHE A 354 -7.66 9.40 2.89
N TYR A 355 -6.64 8.92 3.56
CA TYR A 355 -5.46 8.41 2.91
C TYR A 355 -5.15 7.03 3.45
N GLN A 356 -5.13 6.04 2.57
CA GLN A 356 -4.86 4.66 2.92
C GLN A 356 -3.70 4.12 2.10
N VAL A 357 -2.88 3.31 2.75
CA VAL A 357 -1.76 2.59 2.12
C VAL A 357 -1.82 1.12 2.54
N PHE A 358 -1.64 0.24 1.57
CA PHE A 358 -1.36 -1.17 1.79
C PHE A 358 -0.03 -1.52 1.09
N ASN A 359 0.99 -1.85 1.88
CA ASN A 359 2.34 -2.12 1.40
C ASN A 359 2.76 -3.55 1.77
N VAL A 360 3.04 -4.37 0.77
CA VAL A 360 3.44 -5.77 0.96
C VAL A 360 4.93 -5.84 1.31
N ASN A 361 5.22 -6.25 2.53
CA ASN A 361 6.59 -6.40 3.04
C ASN A 361 7.20 -7.75 2.70
N ASN A 362 6.37 -8.80 2.63
CA ASN A 362 6.81 -10.16 2.35
C ASN A 362 5.69 -10.96 1.65
N THR A 363 6.06 -11.87 0.76
CA THR A 363 5.14 -12.77 0.07
C THR A 363 5.61 -14.20 0.21
N LEU A 364 4.78 -15.08 0.74
CA LEU A 364 5.04 -16.50 0.92
C LEU A 364 4.20 -17.28 -0.09
N ILE A 365 4.85 -18.09 -0.93
CA ILE A 365 4.20 -18.82 -2.04
C ILE A 365 4.38 -20.34 -1.95
N LYS A 366 5.13 -20.83 -0.96
CA LYS A 366 5.36 -22.27 -0.75
C LYS A 366 4.94 -22.65 0.66
N ASP A 367 4.39 -23.84 0.79
CA ASP A 367 3.99 -24.44 2.07
C ASP A 367 3.02 -23.56 2.90
N VAL A 368 2.22 -22.75 2.20
CA VAL A 368 1.30 -21.80 2.82
C VAL A 368 0.06 -22.52 3.32
N LYS A 369 -0.28 -22.29 4.59
CA LYS A 369 -1.49 -22.85 5.24
C LYS A 369 -2.51 -21.76 5.47
N PRO A 370 -3.81 -22.07 5.37
CA PRO A 370 -4.87 -21.14 5.77
C PRO A 370 -4.68 -20.66 7.22
N LEU A 371 -5.09 -19.44 7.49
CA LEU A 371 -5.13 -18.90 8.83
C LEU A 371 -6.16 -19.66 9.68
N SER A 372 -5.88 -19.80 10.98
CA SER A 372 -6.84 -20.42 11.91
C SER A 372 -8.09 -19.55 12.03
N SER A 373 -9.28 -20.17 11.96
CA SER A 373 -10.56 -19.46 12.06
C SER A 373 -10.73 -18.69 13.38
N GLU A 374 -10.07 -19.12 14.45
CA GLU A 374 -10.10 -18.47 15.77
C GLU A 374 -9.26 -17.18 15.82
N LYS A 375 -8.42 -16.94 14.79
CA LYS A 375 -7.46 -15.85 14.72
C LYS A 375 -7.76 -14.87 13.58
N LEU A 376 -8.90 -15.04 12.93
CA LEU A 376 -9.28 -14.17 11.84
C LEU A 376 -9.70 -12.80 12.37
N PHE A 377 -9.21 -11.77 11.70
CA PHE A 377 -9.54 -10.40 11.99
C PHE A 377 -10.98 -10.07 11.58
N ASN A 378 -11.73 -9.44 12.50
CA ASN A 378 -13.06 -8.90 12.25
C ASN A 378 -13.03 -7.37 12.40
N PRO A 379 -13.26 -6.61 11.33
CA PRO A 379 -13.17 -5.13 11.38
C PRO A 379 -14.23 -4.47 12.28
N THR A 380 -15.27 -5.20 12.71
CA THR A 380 -16.31 -4.68 13.61
C THR A 380 -15.97 -4.80 15.09
N ASP A 381 -14.94 -5.57 15.43
CA ASP A 381 -14.52 -5.81 16.80
C ASP A 381 -13.35 -4.88 17.19
N ASN A 382 -13.07 -4.78 18.49
CA ASN A 382 -11.94 -3.99 18.97
C ASN A 382 -10.61 -4.57 18.44
N PHE A 383 -9.81 -3.74 17.77
CA PHE A 383 -8.57 -4.16 17.10
C PHE A 383 -7.51 -4.64 18.10
N GLU A 384 -7.34 -3.94 19.22
CA GLU A 384 -6.33 -4.28 20.22
C GLU A 384 -6.55 -5.69 20.80
N SER A 385 -7.82 -6.10 20.96
CA SER A 385 -8.18 -7.43 21.45
C SER A 385 -7.92 -8.56 20.45
N GLN A 386 -7.69 -8.24 19.18
CA GLN A 386 -7.49 -9.19 18.08
C GLN A 386 -6.01 -9.34 17.68
N ILE A 387 -5.10 -8.67 18.38
CA ILE A 387 -3.66 -8.79 18.08
C ILE A 387 -3.19 -10.21 18.39
N TYR A 388 -2.71 -10.90 17.36
CA TYR A 388 -2.20 -12.26 17.45
C TYR A 388 -0.74 -12.31 17.02
N ASN A 389 0.16 -12.02 17.95
CA ASN A 389 1.59 -11.85 17.69
C ASN A 389 2.43 -12.92 18.44
N GLU A 390 2.34 -14.18 17.98
CA GLU A 390 3.09 -15.31 18.58
C GLU A 390 4.61 -15.17 18.42
N ASP A 391 5.05 -14.55 17.33
CA ASP A 391 6.48 -14.40 17.00
C ASP A 391 7.12 -13.18 17.68
N GLU A 392 6.43 -12.53 18.61
CA GLU A 392 6.87 -11.32 19.31
C GLU A 392 7.40 -10.22 18.35
N LEU A 393 6.77 -10.10 17.17
CA LEU A 393 7.11 -9.11 16.16
C LEU A 393 7.01 -7.69 16.73
N LYS A 394 7.95 -6.82 16.37
CA LYS A 394 7.99 -5.42 16.81
C LYS A 394 7.83 -4.47 15.62
N TRP A 395 7.28 -3.28 15.88
CA TRP A 395 7.16 -2.24 14.85
C TRP A 395 8.49 -1.86 14.18
N SER A 396 9.61 -1.99 14.89
CA SER A 396 10.95 -1.79 14.31
C SER A 396 11.30 -2.80 13.19
N GLN A 397 10.55 -3.87 13.05
CA GLN A 397 10.75 -4.93 12.06
C GLN A 397 9.84 -4.77 10.83
N VAL A 398 8.89 -3.85 10.89
CA VAL A 398 7.90 -3.60 9.84
C VAL A 398 8.36 -2.45 8.95
N ASN A 399 8.30 -2.68 7.64
CA ASN A 399 8.58 -1.65 6.64
C ASN A 399 7.34 -0.81 6.42
N THR A 400 7.32 0.35 7.04
CA THR A 400 6.21 1.31 6.97
C THR A 400 6.41 2.27 5.81
N VAL A 401 5.33 2.63 5.14
CA VAL A 401 5.30 3.71 4.15
C VAL A 401 4.52 4.85 4.78
N ARG A 402 5.22 5.90 5.16
CA ARG A 402 4.61 7.09 5.77
C ARG A 402 4.52 8.21 4.74
N PRO A 403 3.38 8.93 4.69
CA PRO A 403 3.19 10.06 3.78
C PRO A 403 4.17 11.18 4.05
#